data_0ddd67f2dc548a8c34bf74e500690f13
#
_entry.id   0ddd67f2dc548a8c34bf74e500690f13
#
_cell.length_a   1.000
_cell.length_b   1.000
_cell.length_c   1.000
_cell.angle_alpha   90.00
_cell.angle_beta   90.00
_cell.angle_gamma   90.00
#
_symmetry.space_group_name_H-M   'P 1'
#
loop_
_entity.id
_entity.type
_entity.pdbx_description
1 polymer ?
#
loop_
_entity_poly.entity_id
_entity_poly.type
_entity_poly.pdbx_seq_one_letter_code
_entity_poly.pdbx_strand_id
1 'polypeptide(L)'
;MQHLKQRTITSLLAILILAPAAIARGAETLIMDNGDRLNGRLVRMSDKVLEFETAYAGRIRVNWSNIREIRSDATFAVHLPGNELVPVSSIIRQDDNLLLDGRSEPAANVTRINPADWETGRASRFGGEIDAAFKLERGNTHENRTEVAGRLEWQKMRHRIRLAGGFEHGESNSVVTSDQWSIESSYDDTNPTRLYYGARTSLKSDGMSDLDLRWAIGPHVGYRFIESDRTRLSAETGFEYTSEDYRTLPPETFPAESWRIEFTHFLIPGKLELYHRDNGRLNLANAGRISFETWNGVKLPIAGGLHTSAELRTSYDADAPADAQSWDTVYRFKVGYTW
;
A
#
# COMPACT_ATOMS: atom_id res chain seq x y z
N MET A 1 -1.89 -53.17 -49.75
CA MET A 1 -2.87 -52.28 -50.43
C MET A 1 -4.07 -52.07 -49.55
N GLN A 2 -4.09 -50.93 -48.84
CA GLN A 2 -5.31 -50.30 -48.40
C GLN A 2 -4.90 -48.94 -47.81
N HIS A 3 -5.36 -47.88 -48.45
CA HIS A 3 -5.12 -46.49 -48.11
C HIS A 3 -5.95 -46.08 -46.87
N LEU A 4 -5.31 -45.66 -45.79
CA LEU A 4 -5.98 -44.98 -44.68
C LEU A 4 -5.95 -43.46 -44.92
N LYS A 5 -7.12 -42.92 -45.23
CA LYS A 5 -7.33 -41.45 -45.35
C LYS A 5 -7.33 -40.82 -43.97
N GLN A 6 -6.33 -39.98 -43.67
CA GLN A 6 -6.34 -39.06 -42.55
C GLN A 6 -7.37 -37.96 -42.80
N ARG A 7 -8.38 -37.87 -41.93
CA ARG A 7 -9.29 -36.72 -41.84
C ARG A 7 -8.76 -35.76 -40.81
N THR A 8 -8.28 -34.63 -41.25
CA THR A 8 -7.92 -33.49 -40.42
C THR A 8 -9.22 -32.80 -39.98
N ILE A 9 -9.52 -32.87 -38.69
CA ILE A 9 -10.63 -32.11 -38.09
C ILE A 9 -10.06 -30.78 -37.61
N THR A 10 -10.32 -29.70 -38.34
CA THR A 10 -10.00 -28.34 -37.95
C THR A 10 -11.15 -27.83 -37.09
N SER A 11 -10.95 -27.88 -35.77
CA SER A 11 -11.89 -27.25 -34.82
C SER A 11 -11.63 -25.75 -34.78
N LEU A 12 -12.51 -24.96 -35.40
CA LEU A 12 -12.54 -23.51 -35.23
C LEU A 12 -13.10 -23.21 -33.82
N LEU A 13 -12.23 -22.76 -32.92
CA LEU A 13 -12.63 -22.23 -31.62
C LEU A 13 -13.09 -20.77 -31.83
N ALA A 14 -14.40 -20.56 -31.94
CA ALA A 14 -14.98 -19.23 -31.95
C ALA A 14 -14.93 -18.63 -30.55
N ILE A 15 -13.98 -17.73 -30.30
CA ILE A 15 -13.95 -16.94 -29.07
C ILE A 15 -15.04 -15.88 -29.18
N LEU A 16 -16.14 -16.11 -28.49
CA LEU A 16 -17.22 -15.13 -28.33
C LEU A 16 -16.72 -14.03 -27.36
N ILE A 17 -16.24 -12.92 -27.92
CA ILE A 17 -15.91 -11.73 -27.12
C ILE A 17 -17.25 -11.12 -26.71
N LEU A 18 -17.70 -11.44 -25.48
CA LEU A 18 -18.75 -10.67 -24.83
C LEU A 18 -18.18 -9.29 -24.52
N ALA A 19 -18.49 -8.31 -25.34
CA ALA A 19 -18.29 -6.90 -25.00
C ALA A 19 -19.12 -6.62 -23.73
N PRO A 20 -18.55 -6.05 -22.66
CA PRO A 20 -19.35 -5.67 -21.51
C PRO A 20 -20.36 -4.62 -21.98
N ALA A 21 -21.64 -4.90 -21.77
CA ALA A 21 -22.71 -3.95 -22.00
C ALA A 21 -22.37 -2.70 -21.16
N ALA A 22 -22.09 -1.57 -21.80
CA ALA A 22 -21.97 -0.30 -21.14
C ALA A 22 -23.35 0.01 -20.55
N ILE A 23 -23.51 -0.22 -19.25
CA ILE A 23 -24.66 0.25 -18.50
C ILE A 23 -24.61 1.77 -18.64
N ALA A 24 -25.57 2.34 -19.36
CA ALA A 24 -25.77 3.78 -19.43
C ALA A 24 -26.05 4.27 -18.01
N ARG A 25 -25.01 4.68 -17.30
CA ARG A 25 -25.12 5.37 -16.01
C ARG A 25 -25.50 6.79 -16.31
N GLY A 26 -26.44 7.34 -15.52
CA GLY A 26 -26.91 8.70 -15.66
C GLY A 26 -25.76 9.70 -15.76
N ALA A 27 -25.95 10.76 -16.53
CA ALA A 27 -24.98 11.83 -16.63
C ALA A 27 -25.10 12.72 -15.39
N GLU A 28 -24.00 12.93 -14.68
CA GLU A 28 -23.93 13.88 -13.59
C GLU A 28 -23.42 15.23 -14.09
N THR A 29 -23.95 16.30 -13.50
CA THR A 29 -23.51 17.67 -13.75
C THR A 29 -23.03 18.30 -12.46
N LEU A 30 -21.80 18.79 -12.44
CA LEU A 30 -21.29 19.67 -11.39
C LEU A 30 -21.48 21.13 -11.84
N ILE A 31 -21.99 21.96 -10.94
CA ILE A 31 -22.08 23.41 -11.13
C ILE A 31 -21.16 24.05 -10.10
N MET A 32 -20.18 24.79 -10.59
CA MET A 32 -19.17 25.44 -9.76
C MET A 32 -19.68 26.79 -9.22
N ASP A 33 -19.05 27.32 -8.19
CA ASP A 33 -19.41 28.64 -7.62
C ASP A 33 -19.28 29.78 -8.63
N ASN A 34 -18.32 29.68 -9.57
CA ASN A 34 -18.14 30.65 -10.65
C ASN A 34 -19.15 30.48 -11.82
N GLY A 35 -20.05 29.49 -11.74
CA GLY A 35 -21.05 29.18 -12.73
C GLY A 35 -20.62 28.20 -13.81
N ASP A 36 -19.37 27.75 -13.83
CA ASP A 36 -18.90 26.69 -14.75
C ASP A 36 -19.69 25.41 -14.57
N ARG A 37 -19.85 24.64 -15.64
CA ARG A 37 -20.54 23.35 -15.64
C ARG A 37 -19.63 22.27 -16.17
N LEU A 38 -19.52 21.19 -15.42
CA LEU A 38 -18.79 19.99 -15.81
C LEU A 38 -19.77 18.83 -15.93
N ASN A 39 -19.79 18.19 -17.11
CA ASN A 39 -20.60 16.98 -17.34
C ASN A 39 -19.69 15.75 -17.32
N GLY A 40 -20.13 14.70 -16.64
CA GLY A 40 -19.35 13.50 -16.53
C GLY A 40 -19.94 12.50 -15.54
N ARG A 41 -19.09 11.84 -14.78
CA ARG A 41 -19.46 10.84 -13.78
C ARG A 41 -18.88 11.21 -12.42
N LEU A 42 -19.72 11.26 -11.42
CA LEU A 42 -19.35 11.40 -10.03
C LEU A 42 -18.71 10.09 -9.54
N VAL A 43 -17.41 10.11 -9.26
CA VAL A 43 -16.70 8.93 -8.81
C VAL A 43 -16.86 8.78 -7.29
N ARG A 44 -16.31 9.71 -6.55
CA ARG A 44 -16.39 9.75 -5.08
C ARG A 44 -16.00 11.11 -4.52
N MET A 45 -16.32 11.36 -3.26
CA MET A 45 -15.76 12.47 -2.50
C MET A 45 -15.21 11.95 -1.18
N SER A 46 -13.99 12.34 -0.84
CA SER A 46 -13.34 12.14 0.45
C SER A 46 -12.38 13.30 0.73
N ASP A 47 -12.14 13.59 2.00
CA ASP A 47 -11.19 14.63 2.44
C ASP A 47 -11.41 15.99 1.77
N LYS A 48 -12.68 16.34 1.53
CA LYS A 48 -13.09 17.59 0.85
C LYS A 48 -12.61 17.73 -0.60
N VAL A 49 -12.29 16.61 -1.23
CA VAL A 49 -11.96 16.53 -2.65
C VAL A 49 -12.93 15.59 -3.35
N LEU A 50 -13.59 16.09 -4.38
CA LEU A 50 -14.48 15.32 -5.24
C LEU A 50 -13.72 14.85 -6.48
N GLU A 51 -13.76 13.56 -6.74
CA GLU A 51 -13.25 12.95 -7.97
C GLU A 51 -14.38 12.85 -8.99
N PHE A 52 -14.16 13.45 -10.15
CA PHE A 52 -15.14 13.51 -11.23
C PHE A 52 -14.48 13.08 -12.54
N GLU A 53 -15.11 12.20 -13.28
CA GLU A 53 -14.60 11.67 -14.53
C GLU A 53 -15.32 12.32 -15.72
N THR A 54 -14.55 13.00 -16.57
CA THR A 54 -15.06 13.66 -17.78
C THR A 54 -14.61 12.89 -19.02
N ALA A 55 -15.37 13.04 -20.13
CA ALA A 55 -15.05 12.34 -21.37
C ALA A 55 -13.74 12.82 -22.03
N TYR A 56 -13.32 14.06 -21.79
CA TYR A 56 -12.18 14.68 -22.49
C TYR A 56 -10.96 14.89 -21.62
N ALA A 57 -11.12 15.01 -20.27
CA ALA A 57 -10.00 15.22 -19.35
C ALA A 57 -9.75 14.00 -18.45
N GLY A 58 -10.53 12.91 -18.61
CA GLY A 58 -10.47 11.77 -17.71
C GLY A 58 -10.89 12.18 -16.30
N ARG A 59 -10.24 11.57 -15.29
CA ARG A 59 -10.54 11.83 -13.87
C ARG A 59 -9.86 13.13 -13.42
N ILE A 60 -10.67 14.07 -12.95
CA ILE A 60 -10.26 15.34 -12.38
C ILE A 60 -10.61 15.40 -10.91
N ARG A 61 -9.90 16.23 -10.15
CA ARG A 61 -10.10 16.45 -8.72
C ARG A 61 -10.57 17.87 -8.50
N VAL A 62 -11.72 18.02 -7.83
CA VAL A 62 -12.38 19.30 -7.60
C VAL A 62 -12.50 19.52 -6.10
N ASN A 63 -12.09 20.69 -5.60
CA ASN A 63 -12.29 21.03 -4.20
C ASN A 63 -13.76 21.13 -3.88
N TRP A 64 -14.20 20.46 -2.82
CA TRP A 64 -15.59 20.43 -2.39
C TRP A 64 -16.18 21.82 -2.13
N SER A 65 -15.36 22.74 -1.60
CA SER A 65 -15.78 24.13 -1.35
C SER A 65 -16.16 24.92 -2.60
N ASN A 66 -15.63 24.54 -3.77
CA ASN A 66 -15.87 25.24 -5.04
C ASN A 66 -17.11 24.70 -5.80
N ILE A 67 -17.81 23.72 -5.22
CA ILE A 67 -18.97 23.10 -5.84
C ILE A 67 -20.22 23.69 -5.22
N ARG A 68 -21.01 24.35 -6.06
CA ARG A 68 -22.31 24.91 -5.68
C ARG A 68 -23.42 23.88 -5.75
N GLU A 69 -23.40 23.03 -6.77
CA GLU A 69 -24.48 22.08 -7.00
C GLU A 69 -23.99 20.81 -7.71
N ILE A 70 -24.56 19.67 -7.32
CA ILE A 70 -24.45 18.38 -8.03
C ILE A 70 -25.84 17.97 -8.45
N ARG A 71 -26.01 17.60 -9.71
CA ARG A 71 -27.23 16.96 -10.25
C ARG A 71 -26.88 15.64 -10.90
N SER A 72 -27.72 14.65 -10.70
CA SER A 72 -27.58 13.32 -11.30
C SER A 72 -28.94 12.79 -11.75
N ASP A 73 -28.95 12.09 -12.88
CA ASP A 73 -30.12 11.34 -13.34
C ASP A 73 -30.32 10.03 -12.56
N ALA A 74 -29.32 9.61 -11.77
CA ALA A 74 -29.37 8.45 -10.90
C ALA A 74 -29.02 8.85 -9.45
N THR A 75 -29.39 8.02 -8.49
CA THR A 75 -29.01 8.28 -7.10
C THR A 75 -27.55 7.93 -6.82
N PHE A 76 -26.91 8.73 -6.00
CA PHE A 76 -25.59 8.48 -5.42
C PHE A 76 -25.67 8.52 -3.90
N ALA A 77 -24.75 7.83 -3.21
CA ALA A 77 -24.78 7.69 -1.76
C ALA A 77 -24.04 8.84 -1.08
N VAL A 78 -24.68 9.50 -0.12
CA VAL A 78 -24.08 10.49 0.77
C VAL A 78 -23.90 9.86 2.16
N HIS A 79 -22.70 9.94 2.70
CA HIS A 79 -22.37 9.40 4.02
C HIS A 79 -22.50 10.53 5.06
N LEU A 80 -23.38 10.30 6.04
CA LEU A 80 -23.70 11.20 7.16
C LEU A 80 -23.16 10.61 8.49
N PRO A 81 -23.14 11.42 9.57
CA PRO A 81 -22.79 10.94 10.91
C PRO A 81 -23.62 9.73 11.34
N GLY A 82 -23.03 8.85 12.17
CA GLY A 82 -23.68 7.61 12.57
C GLY A 82 -23.62 6.49 11.53
N ASN A 83 -22.78 6.64 10.50
CA ASN A 83 -22.64 5.68 9.39
C ASN A 83 -23.93 5.55 8.54
N GLU A 84 -24.76 6.59 8.52
CA GLU A 84 -25.95 6.66 7.69
C GLU A 84 -25.58 6.90 6.23
N LEU A 85 -26.15 6.12 5.32
CA LEU A 85 -26.02 6.30 3.88
C LEU A 85 -27.35 6.73 3.31
N VAL A 86 -27.41 7.96 2.79
CA VAL A 86 -28.59 8.55 2.19
C VAL A 86 -28.44 8.57 0.69
N PRO A 87 -29.29 7.88 -0.07
CA PRO A 87 -29.32 8.00 -1.53
C PRO A 87 -29.96 9.32 -1.93
N VAL A 88 -29.26 10.10 -2.74
CA VAL A 88 -29.73 11.40 -3.25
C VAL A 88 -29.43 11.55 -4.74
N SER A 89 -30.18 12.38 -5.45
CA SER A 89 -29.97 12.73 -6.84
C SER A 89 -29.44 14.17 -7.00
N SER A 90 -29.56 14.99 -5.96
CA SER A 90 -29.07 16.36 -5.99
C SER A 90 -28.46 16.81 -4.66
N ILE A 91 -27.44 17.65 -4.75
CA ILE A 91 -26.89 18.41 -3.64
C ILE A 91 -26.80 19.87 -4.05
N ILE A 92 -27.36 20.77 -3.25
CA ILE A 92 -27.27 22.23 -3.48
C ILE A 92 -26.67 22.87 -2.23
N ARG A 93 -25.61 23.64 -2.39
CA ARG A 93 -25.00 24.40 -1.29
C ARG A 93 -25.77 25.67 -1.02
N GLN A 94 -26.12 25.87 0.24
CA GLN A 94 -26.73 27.08 0.75
C GLN A 94 -25.98 27.50 2.03
N ASP A 95 -25.04 28.41 1.89
CA ASP A 95 -24.15 28.84 2.95
C ASP A 95 -23.44 27.65 3.64
N ASP A 96 -23.66 27.46 4.93
CA ASP A 96 -23.09 26.37 5.74
C ASP A 96 -23.88 25.06 5.66
N ASN A 97 -24.97 25.02 4.88
CA ASN A 97 -25.82 23.84 4.72
C ASN A 97 -25.78 23.30 3.28
N LEU A 98 -26.15 22.04 3.17
CA LEU A 98 -26.38 21.36 1.90
C LEU A 98 -27.84 20.88 1.87
N LEU A 99 -28.52 21.16 0.76
CA LEU A 99 -29.81 20.54 0.48
C LEU A 99 -29.59 19.22 -0.25
N LEU A 100 -29.92 18.13 0.38
CA LEU A 100 -29.87 16.77 -0.13
C LEU A 100 -31.29 16.39 -0.60
N ASP A 101 -31.58 16.49 -1.89
CA ASP A 101 -32.95 16.35 -2.44
C ASP A 101 -34.00 17.17 -1.66
N GLY A 102 -33.63 18.39 -1.21
CA GLY A 102 -34.46 19.28 -0.43
C GLY A 102 -34.38 19.12 1.09
N ARG A 103 -33.73 18.07 1.62
CA ARG A 103 -33.43 17.92 3.06
C ARG A 103 -32.20 18.75 3.40
N SER A 104 -32.33 19.66 4.35
CA SER A 104 -31.21 20.49 4.81
C SER A 104 -30.33 19.72 5.79
N GLU A 105 -29.02 19.65 5.49
CA GLU A 105 -27.99 19.06 6.36
C GLU A 105 -26.82 20.04 6.50
N PRO A 106 -26.18 20.17 7.68
CA PRO A 106 -24.94 20.91 7.83
C PRO A 106 -23.88 20.39 6.85
N ALA A 107 -23.19 21.26 6.15
CA ALA A 107 -22.15 20.83 5.19
C ALA A 107 -21.01 20.02 5.86
N ALA A 108 -20.76 20.27 7.16
CA ALA A 108 -19.79 19.51 7.94
C ALA A 108 -20.17 18.03 8.14
N ASN A 109 -21.46 17.69 8.06
CA ASN A 109 -21.96 16.34 8.22
C ASN A 109 -21.73 15.47 6.97
N VAL A 110 -21.58 16.09 5.79
CA VAL A 110 -21.32 15.36 4.54
C VAL A 110 -19.82 15.11 4.41
N THR A 111 -19.39 13.95 4.87
CA THR A 111 -17.97 13.60 4.93
C THR A 111 -17.49 12.82 3.69
N ARG A 112 -18.39 12.06 3.05
CA ARG A 112 -18.10 11.26 1.85
C ARG A 112 -19.29 11.19 0.92
N ILE A 113 -19.00 11.05 -0.38
CA ILE A 113 -19.99 10.71 -1.40
C ILE A 113 -19.48 9.45 -2.11
N ASN A 114 -20.37 8.51 -2.38
CA ASN A 114 -20.06 7.19 -2.93
C ASN A 114 -18.89 6.52 -2.20
N PRO A 115 -18.96 6.35 -0.86
CA PRO A 115 -17.93 5.67 -0.12
C PRO A 115 -17.84 4.20 -0.58
N ALA A 116 -16.64 3.65 -0.56
CA ALA A 116 -16.44 2.22 -0.81
C ALA A 116 -17.07 1.37 0.31
N ASP A 117 -17.43 0.12 0.02
CA ASP A 117 -18.10 -0.75 0.97
C ASP A 117 -17.26 -1.02 2.24
N TRP A 118 -15.94 -1.05 2.11
CA TRP A 118 -15.07 -1.20 3.25
C TRP A 118 -15.05 0.05 4.16
N GLU A 119 -15.28 1.24 3.62
CA GLU A 119 -15.36 2.50 4.38
C GLU A 119 -16.63 2.59 5.23
N THR A 120 -17.68 1.90 4.82
CA THR A 120 -18.98 1.84 5.52
C THR A 120 -19.17 0.58 6.34
N GLY A 121 -18.19 -0.33 6.31
CA GLY A 121 -18.25 -1.60 7.04
C GLY A 121 -19.11 -2.68 6.39
N ARG A 122 -19.68 -2.44 5.19
CA ARG A 122 -20.45 -3.44 4.43
C ARG A 122 -19.57 -4.56 3.87
N ALA A 123 -18.31 -4.25 3.60
CA ALA A 123 -17.29 -5.22 3.20
C ALA A 123 -15.96 -4.91 3.91
N SER A 124 -14.94 -5.70 3.64
CA SER A 124 -13.55 -5.40 3.95
C SER A 124 -12.74 -5.29 2.65
N ARG A 125 -11.68 -4.50 2.67
CA ARG A 125 -10.66 -4.49 1.63
C ARG A 125 -9.54 -5.42 2.06
N PHE A 126 -9.10 -6.26 1.15
CA PHE A 126 -7.93 -7.12 1.32
C PHE A 126 -7.03 -6.94 0.11
N GLY A 127 -5.75 -6.77 0.33
CA GLY A 127 -4.77 -6.67 -0.72
C GLY A 127 -3.42 -7.15 -0.24
N GLY A 128 -2.53 -7.42 -1.16
CA GLY A 128 -1.21 -7.90 -0.81
C GLY A 128 -0.25 -7.89 -1.98
N GLU A 129 0.98 -8.20 -1.64
CA GLU A 129 2.10 -8.28 -2.58
C GLU A 129 3.04 -9.39 -2.12
N ILE A 130 3.54 -10.15 -3.04
CA ILE A 130 4.64 -11.09 -2.84
C ILE A 130 5.71 -10.85 -3.89
N ASP A 131 6.97 -10.78 -3.47
CA ASP A 131 8.13 -10.59 -4.30
C ASP A 131 9.11 -11.74 -4.11
N ALA A 132 9.78 -12.17 -5.18
CA ALA A 132 10.87 -13.12 -5.13
C ALA A 132 12.07 -12.62 -5.94
N ALA A 133 13.26 -12.88 -5.42
CA ALA A 133 14.52 -12.65 -6.11
C ALA A 133 15.39 -13.90 -6.04
N PHE A 134 16.06 -14.21 -7.13
CA PHE A 134 16.98 -15.35 -7.23
C PHE A 134 18.28 -14.90 -7.85
N LYS A 135 19.39 -15.33 -7.27
CA LYS A 135 20.72 -15.28 -7.87
C LYS A 135 21.26 -16.70 -8.01
N LEU A 136 21.70 -17.05 -9.19
CA LEU A 136 22.34 -18.33 -9.47
C LEU A 136 23.59 -18.08 -10.30
N GLU A 137 24.76 -18.34 -9.74
CA GLU A 137 26.03 -18.20 -10.41
C GLU A 137 26.75 -19.55 -10.43
N ARG A 138 27.31 -19.90 -11.59
CA ARG A 138 28.04 -21.14 -11.80
C ARG A 138 29.30 -20.84 -12.62
N GLY A 139 30.41 -21.41 -12.21
CA GLY A 139 31.72 -21.22 -12.83
C GLY A 139 32.82 -21.26 -11.79
N ASN A 140 33.71 -20.25 -11.78
CA ASN A 140 34.73 -20.11 -10.75
C ASN A 140 34.14 -19.83 -9.37
N THR A 141 32.97 -19.21 -9.32
CA THR A 141 32.16 -19.03 -8.10
C THR A 141 30.85 -19.79 -8.26
N HIS A 142 30.44 -20.45 -7.18
CA HIS A 142 29.14 -21.09 -7.09
C HIS A 142 28.32 -20.31 -6.04
N GLU A 143 27.40 -19.47 -6.50
CA GLU A 143 26.53 -18.72 -5.60
C GLU A 143 25.06 -19.05 -5.84
N ASN A 144 24.34 -19.26 -4.76
CA ASN A 144 22.89 -19.38 -4.73
C ASN A 144 22.38 -18.38 -3.72
N ARG A 145 21.41 -17.55 -4.10
CA ARG A 145 20.68 -16.69 -3.17
C ARG A 145 19.21 -16.70 -3.54
N THR A 146 18.39 -16.90 -2.53
CA THR A 146 16.94 -16.87 -2.66
C THR A 146 16.40 -15.88 -1.64
N GLU A 147 15.54 -15.00 -2.08
CA GLU A 147 14.80 -14.08 -1.24
C GLU A 147 13.33 -14.14 -1.61
N VAL A 148 12.47 -14.19 -0.59
CA VAL A 148 11.02 -14.03 -0.74
C VAL A 148 10.54 -13.05 0.31
N ALA A 149 9.74 -12.07 -0.10
CA ALA A 149 9.12 -11.10 0.79
C ALA A 149 7.64 -10.94 0.44
N GLY A 150 6.80 -10.70 1.42
CA GLY A 150 5.38 -10.50 1.21
C GLY A 150 4.79 -9.47 2.17
N ARG A 151 3.69 -8.88 1.73
CA ARG A 151 2.90 -7.93 2.53
C ARG A 151 1.43 -8.17 2.28
N LEU A 152 0.66 -8.13 3.37
CA LEU A 152 -0.79 -8.24 3.36
C LEU A 152 -1.37 -7.03 4.10
N GLU A 153 -2.47 -6.52 3.60
CA GLU A 153 -3.26 -5.49 4.26
C GLU A 153 -4.72 -5.88 4.25
N TRP A 154 -5.32 -5.87 5.42
CA TRP A 154 -6.76 -5.95 5.60
C TRP A 154 -7.27 -4.65 6.20
N GLN A 155 -8.37 -4.11 5.64
CA GLN A 155 -8.99 -2.89 6.14
C GLN A 155 -10.51 -2.97 6.14
N LYS A 156 -11.11 -2.54 7.24
CA LYS A 156 -12.56 -2.38 7.39
C LYS A 156 -12.87 -1.16 8.23
N MET A 157 -13.58 -0.19 7.66
CA MET A 157 -13.80 1.12 8.26
C MET A 157 -12.46 1.77 8.65
N ARG A 158 -12.30 2.06 9.95
CA ARG A 158 -11.08 2.66 10.52
C ARG A 158 -10.02 1.62 10.93
N HIS A 159 -10.37 0.35 10.95
CA HIS A 159 -9.45 -0.72 11.39
C HIS A 159 -8.62 -1.22 10.21
N ARG A 160 -7.30 -1.17 10.37
CA ARG A 160 -6.34 -1.70 9.40
C ARG A 160 -5.39 -2.65 10.10
N ILE A 161 -5.21 -3.83 9.51
CA ILE A 161 -4.20 -4.81 9.92
C ILE A 161 -3.23 -4.96 8.77
N ARG A 162 -1.94 -4.83 9.07
CA ARG A 162 -0.85 -5.09 8.13
C ARG A 162 -0.03 -6.27 8.64
N LEU A 163 0.36 -7.16 7.74
CA LEU A 163 1.32 -8.23 7.98
C LEU A 163 2.39 -8.14 6.90
N ALA A 164 3.64 -8.15 7.29
CA ALA A 164 4.77 -8.19 6.38
C ALA A 164 5.76 -9.25 6.87
N GLY A 165 6.50 -9.84 5.95
CA GLY A 165 7.54 -10.78 6.31
C GLY A 165 8.36 -11.18 5.11
N GLY A 166 9.49 -11.81 5.37
CA GLY A 166 10.36 -12.31 4.34
C GLY A 166 11.46 -13.17 4.90
N PHE A 167 12.08 -13.90 4.02
CA PHE A 167 13.30 -14.64 4.32
C PHE A 167 14.30 -14.46 3.20
N GLU A 168 15.58 -14.56 3.54
CA GLU A 168 16.69 -14.55 2.62
C GLU A 168 17.68 -15.64 3.05
N HIS A 169 18.06 -16.49 2.11
CA HIS A 169 19.09 -17.48 2.28
C HIS A 169 20.07 -17.41 1.13
N GLY A 170 21.35 -17.32 1.45
CA GLY A 170 22.44 -17.23 0.48
C GLY A 170 23.60 -18.12 0.84
N GLU A 171 24.21 -18.73 -0.18
CA GLU A 171 25.40 -19.57 -0.06
C GLU A 171 26.35 -19.26 -1.21
N SER A 172 27.64 -19.10 -0.89
CA SER A 172 28.70 -18.92 -1.88
C SER A 172 29.83 -19.90 -1.58
N ASN A 173 30.17 -20.75 -2.55
CA ASN A 173 31.20 -21.79 -2.44
C ASN A 173 31.03 -22.64 -1.16
N SER A 174 29.81 -23.06 -0.84
CA SER A 174 29.42 -23.83 0.34
C SER A 174 29.59 -23.10 1.68
N VAL A 175 29.71 -21.78 1.64
CA VAL A 175 29.70 -20.92 2.84
C VAL A 175 28.41 -20.11 2.83
N VAL A 176 27.66 -20.14 3.94
CA VAL A 176 26.45 -19.32 4.12
C VAL A 176 26.84 -17.86 4.14
N THR A 177 26.21 -17.05 3.28
CA THR A 177 26.46 -15.61 3.13
C THR A 177 25.26 -14.75 3.49
N SER A 178 24.08 -15.35 3.67
CA SER A 178 22.87 -14.72 4.18
C SER A 178 21.96 -15.79 4.77
N ASP A 179 21.42 -15.53 5.95
CA ASP A 179 20.45 -16.42 6.61
C ASP A 179 19.61 -15.59 7.57
N GLN A 180 18.55 -14.98 7.04
CA GLN A 180 17.70 -14.07 7.82
C GLN A 180 16.22 -14.24 7.48
N TRP A 181 15.38 -13.99 8.47
CA TRP A 181 13.95 -13.89 8.30
C TRP A 181 13.37 -12.81 9.20
N SER A 182 12.22 -12.28 8.80
CA SER A 182 11.48 -11.33 9.61
C SER A 182 9.98 -11.48 9.41
N ILE A 183 9.23 -11.17 10.46
CA ILE A 183 7.77 -11.06 10.44
C ILE A 183 7.40 -9.80 11.22
N GLU A 184 6.51 -9.02 10.68
CA GLU A 184 5.95 -7.84 11.34
C GLU A 184 4.44 -7.85 11.20
N SER A 185 3.75 -7.49 12.26
CA SER A 185 2.30 -7.26 12.27
C SER A 185 2.00 -5.91 12.89
N SER A 186 1.07 -5.17 12.33
CA SER A 186 0.56 -3.96 12.95
C SER A 186 -0.96 -3.88 12.86
N TYR A 187 -1.55 -3.29 13.90
CA TYR A 187 -2.94 -2.85 13.93
C TYR A 187 -2.98 -1.33 14.01
N ASP A 188 -3.75 -0.69 13.14
CA ASP A 188 -3.92 0.75 13.09
C ASP A 188 -5.40 1.12 13.19
N ASP A 189 -5.68 2.13 13.98
CA ASP A 189 -6.90 2.89 13.93
C ASP A 189 -6.70 4.08 13.00
N THR A 190 -7.21 3.94 11.76
CA THR A 190 -7.08 4.94 10.70
C THR A 190 -8.27 5.88 10.70
N ASN A 191 -8.40 6.71 11.74
CA ASN A 191 -9.42 7.76 11.77
C ASN A 191 -9.48 8.52 10.42
N PRO A 192 -10.63 9.06 9.97
CA PRO A 192 -10.76 9.85 8.74
C PRO A 192 -9.80 11.05 8.64
N THR A 193 -9.13 11.43 9.71
CA THR A 193 -8.02 12.37 9.68
C THR A 193 -6.77 11.73 9.08
N ARG A 194 -5.80 12.55 8.73
CA ARG A 194 -4.48 12.08 8.27
C ARG A 194 -3.66 11.41 9.36
N LEU A 195 -4.00 11.66 10.62
CA LEU A 195 -3.38 11.06 11.79
C LEU A 195 -3.98 9.68 12.04
N TYR A 196 -3.14 8.70 12.37
CA TYR A 196 -3.53 7.37 12.83
C TYR A 196 -2.62 6.90 13.96
N TYR A 197 -3.08 5.94 14.71
CA TYR A 197 -2.32 5.35 15.83
C TYR A 197 -2.59 3.86 15.92
N GLY A 198 -1.65 3.15 16.48
CA GLY A 198 -1.76 1.71 16.55
C GLY A 198 -0.71 1.06 17.43
N ALA A 199 -0.56 -0.23 17.24
CA ALA A 199 0.48 -1.04 17.86
C ALA A 199 1.15 -1.92 16.79
N ARG A 200 2.44 -2.17 16.97
CA ARG A 200 3.25 -3.01 16.11
C ARG A 200 3.96 -4.06 16.93
N THR A 201 4.11 -5.25 16.35
CA THR A 201 5.03 -6.27 16.84
C THR A 201 5.89 -6.77 15.71
N SER A 202 7.14 -7.08 15.99
CA SER A 202 8.08 -7.64 15.01
C SER A 202 8.90 -8.75 15.60
N LEU A 203 9.25 -9.70 14.74
CA LEU A 203 10.19 -10.79 14.98
C LEU A 203 11.25 -10.75 13.89
N LYS A 204 12.52 -10.91 14.24
CA LYS A 204 13.64 -10.98 13.29
C LYS A 204 14.68 -11.95 13.81
N SER A 205 15.26 -12.72 12.90
CA SER A 205 16.46 -13.52 13.12
C SER A 205 17.47 -13.22 12.01
N ASP A 206 18.74 -13.18 12.34
CA ASP A 206 19.82 -12.91 11.40
C ASP A 206 21.07 -13.68 11.82
N GLY A 207 21.30 -14.81 11.13
CA GLY A 207 22.40 -15.71 11.44
C GLY A 207 23.78 -15.12 11.18
N MET A 208 23.86 -14.09 10.31
CA MET A 208 25.14 -13.42 10.00
C MET A 208 25.50 -12.37 11.05
N SER A 209 24.51 -11.84 11.76
CA SER A 209 24.68 -10.85 12.83
C SER A 209 24.65 -11.47 14.24
N ASP A 210 24.85 -12.79 14.38
CA ASP A 210 24.76 -13.54 15.65
C ASP A 210 23.38 -13.45 16.35
N LEU A 211 22.38 -12.85 15.70
CA LEU A 211 21.06 -12.60 16.25
C LEU A 211 20.17 -13.84 16.08
N ASP A 212 19.94 -14.58 17.18
CA ASP A 212 19.05 -15.73 17.16
C ASP A 212 17.58 -15.29 17.03
N LEU A 213 17.17 -14.38 17.91
CA LEU A 213 15.83 -13.80 17.85
C LEU A 213 15.80 -12.38 18.42
N ARG A 214 15.27 -11.46 17.66
CA ARG A 214 14.80 -10.15 18.15
C ARG A 214 13.29 -10.14 18.10
N TRP A 215 12.64 -9.77 19.21
CA TRP A 215 11.24 -9.41 19.19
C TRP A 215 11.05 -8.02 19.75
N ALA A 216 10.10 -7.29 19.18
CA ALA A 216 9.75 -5.96 19.63
C ALA A 216 8.23 -5.77 19.59
N ILE A 217 7.70 -5.00 20.53
CA ILE A 217 6.29 -4.63 20.60
C ILE A 217 6.15 -3.21 21.12
N GLY A 218 5.24 -2.44 20.55
CA GLY A 218 4.97 -1.11 21.05
C GLY A 218 3.91 -0.33 20.29
N PRO A 219 3.44 0.78 20.88
CA PRO A 219 2.54 1.71 20.24
C PRO A 219 3.27 2.58 19.23
N HIS A 220 2.53 3.06 18.23
CA HIS A 220 3.02 4.04 17.27
C HIS A 220 1.92 5.05 16.90
N VAL A 221 2.36 6.18 16.39
CA VAL A 221 1.53 7.19 15.76
C VAL A 221 2.08 7.47 14.36
N GLY A 222 1.20 7.64 13.40
CA GLY A 222 1.58 7.93 12.02
C GLY A 222 0.75 9.08 11.43
N TYR A 223 1.33 9.73 10.43
CA TYR A 223 0.71 10.81 9.70
C TYR A 223 0.84 10.63 8.19
N ARG A 224 -0.27 10.76 7.46
CA ARG A 224 -0.32 10.71 5.99
C ARG A 224 -0.14 12.13 5.43
N PHE A 225 1.06 12.48 5.00
CA PHE A 225 1.38 13.80 4.46
C PHE A 225 0.73 14.01 3.09
N ILE A 226 0.83 12.98 2.23
CA ILE A 226 0.27 12.98 0.88
C ILE A 226 -0.52 11.68 0.70
N GLU A 227 -1.77 11.81 0.28
CA GLU A 227 -2.62 10.68 -0.06
C GLU A 227 -3.36 11.00 -1.36
N SER A 228 -2.84 10.51 -2.48
CA SER A 228 -3.42 10.66 -3.81
C SER A 228 -3.19 9.42 -4.64
N ASP A 229 -3.92 9.27 -5.75
CA ASP A 229 -3.73 8.15 -6.67
C ASP A 229 -2.31 8.10 -7.25
N ARG A 230 -1.64 9.26 -7.35
CA ARG A 230 -0.31 9.37 -7.93
C ARG A 230 0.82 9.34 -6.91
N THR A 231 0.59 9.89 -5.72
CA THR A 231 1.64 10.05 -4.71
C THR A 231 1.09 9.73 -3.35
N ARG A 232 1.80 8.92 -2.60
CA ARG A 232 1.54 8.64 -1.19
C ARG A 232 2.82 8.87 -0.40
N LEU A 233 2.69 9.54 0.74
CA LEU A 233 3.77 9.76 1.70
C LEU A 233 3.22 9.67 3.10
N SER A 234 3.75 8.77 3.89
CA SER A 234 3.44 8.66 5.31
C SER A 234 4.72 8.51 6.13
N ALA A 235 4.65 8.95 7.38
CA ALA A 235 5.67 8.67 8.37
C ALA A 235 5.01 8.21 9.67
N GLU A 236 5.70 7.32 10.37
CA GLU A 236 5.32 6.78 11.68
C GLU A 236 6.48 6.96 12.64
N THR A 237 6.18 7.18 13.91
CA THR A 237 7.13 7.04 15.03
C THR A 237 6.47 6.28 16.17
N GLY A 238 7.23 5.55 16.94
CA GLY A 238 6.73 4.72 18.02
C GLY A 238 7.76 4.43 19.09
N PHE A 239 7.29 3.94 20.22
CA PHE A 239 8.13 3.41 21.28
C PHE A 239 7.94 1.90 21.36
N GLU A 240 9.02 1.16 21.41
CA GLU A 240 9.01 -0.28 21.43
C GLU A 240 9.78 -0.81 22.65
N TYR A 241 9.27 -1.88 23.24
CA TYR A 241 10.06 -2.74 24.10
C TYR A 241 10.68 -3.82 23.24
N THR A 242 12.00 -3.90 23.26
CA THR A 242 12.79 -4.81 22.41
C THR A 242 13.53 -5.80 23.29
N SER A 243 13.54 -7.06 22.86
CA SER A 243 14.40 -8.13 23.42
C SER A 243 15.20 -8.76 22.30
N GLU A 244 16.48 -8.96 22.54
CA GLU A 244 17.42 -9.56 21.62
C GLU A 244 18.11 -10.75 22.29
N ASP A 245 17.95 -11.91 21.68
CA ASP A 245 18.66 -13.14 22.05
C ASP A 245 19.75 -13.39 21.00
N TYR A 246 20.95 -13.58 21.44
CA TYR A 246 22.13 -13.86 20.60
C TYR A 246 22.59 -15.29 20.79
N ARG A 247 23.25 -15.85 19.77
CA ARG A 247 23.81 -17.22 19.86
C ARG A 247 25.00 -17.31 20.76
N THR A 248 25.83 -16.25 20.80
CA THR A 248 27.10 -16.24 21.53
C THR A 248 27.13 -15.19 22.64
N LEU A 249 26.33 -14.14 22.59
CA LEU A 249 26.29 -13.08 23.58
C LEU A 249 25.10 -13.25 24.54
N PRO A 250 25.14 -12.63 25.73
CA PRO A 250 24.02 -12.61 26.64
C PRO A 250 22.82 -11.90 26.03
N PRO A 251 21.57 -12.31 26.35
CA PRO A 251 20.37 -11.61 25.89
C PRO A 251 20.29 -10.22 26.49
N GLU A 252 19.72 -9.30 25.71
CA GLU A 252 19.49 -7.91 26.11
C GLU A 252 18.03 -7.50 25.96
N THR A 253 17.58 -6.57 26.81
CA THR A 253 16.27 -5.94 26.70
C THR A 253 16.40 -4.44 26.89
N PHE A 254 15.72 -3.68 26.06
CA PHE A 254 15.78 -2.21 26.10
C PHE A 254 14.53 -1.55 25.52
N PRO A 255 14.19 -0.33 25.97
CA PRO A 255 13.26 0.51 25.28
C PRO A 255 13.91 1.12 24.02
N ALA A 256 13.15 1.20 22.94
CA ALA A 256 13.62 1.81 21.69
C ALA A 256 12.59 2.80 21.16
N GLU A 257 13.06 3.83 20.49
CA GLU A 257 12.27 4.62 19.55
C GLU A 257 12.36 3.98 18.17
N SER A 258 11.25 3.85 17.49
CA SER A 258 11.21 3.33 16.11
C SER A 258 10.56 4.35 15.17
N TRP A 259 10.99 4.34 13.90
CA TRP A 259 10.37 5.16 12.86
C TRP A 259 10.17 4.34 11.59
N ARG A 260 9.23 4.82 10.77
CA ARG A 260 8.98 4.32 9.42
C ARG A 260 8.61 5.47 8.51
N ILE A 261 9.15 5.47 7.29
CA ILE A 261 8.77 6.37 6.22
C ILE A 261 8.40 5.52 5.00
N GLU A 262 7.27 5.80 4.41
CA GLU A 262 6.83 5.15 3.18
C GLU A 262 6.46 6.21 2.15
N PHE A 263 7.09 6.16 1.00
CA PHE A 263 6.81 7.01 -0.15
C PHE A 263 6.59 6.16 -1.39
N THR A 264 5.56 6.52 -2.16
CA THR A 264 5.26 5.91 -3.45
C THR A 264 4.84 7.00 -4.42
N HIS A 265 5.39 6.98 -5.64
CA HIS A 265 5.02 7.92 -6.69
C HIS A 265 4.94 7.25 -8.05
N PHE A 266 3.79 7.34 -8.72
CA PHE A 266 3.64 6.91 -10.11
C PHE A 266 4.18 7.98 -11.06
N LEU A 267 5.40 7.78 -11.59
CA LEU A 267 5.95 8.61 -12.67
C LEU A 267 5.05 8.53 -13.89
N ILE A 268 4.65 7.32 -14.26
CA ILE A 268 3.69 7.04 -15.33
C ILE A 268 2.58 6.21 -14.69
N PRO A 269 1.35 6.75 -14.54
CA PRO A 269 0.25 6.04 -13.89
C PRO A 269 0.04 4.64 -14.46
N GLY A 270 0.02 3.65 -13.58
CA GLY A 270 -0.15 2.24 -13.93
C GLY A 270 1.00 1.58 -14.68
N LYS A 271 2.11 2.28 -14.94
CA LYS A 271 3.25 1.73 -15.69
C LYS A 271 4.59 1.82 -14.99
N LEU A 272 4.83 2.88 -14.23
CA LEU A 272 6.12 3.10 -13.60
C LEU A 272 5.92 3.74 -12.23
N GLU A 273 6.26 3.00 -11.18
CA GLU A 273 6.17 3.41 -9.78
C GLU A 273 7.57 3.54 -9.19
N LEU A 274 7.84 4.67 -8.56
CA LEU A 274 8.97 4.85 -7.65
C LEU A 274 8.48 4.58 -6.23
N TYR A 275 9.30 3.90 -5.44
CA TYR A 275 9.05 3.75 -4.02
C TYR A 275 10.31 3.94 -3.18
N HIS A 276 10.09 4.45 -1.98
CA HIS A 276 11.09 4.52 -0.92
C HIS A 276 10.43 4.03 0.37
N ARG A 277 11.15 3.23 1.12
CA ARG A 277 10.80 2.82 2.48
C ARG A 277 12.02 2.98 3.35
N ASP A 278 11.79 3.41 4.57
CA ASP A 278 12.81 3.54 5.58
C ASP A 278 12.22 3.05 6.91
N ASN A 279 12.91 2.14 7.56
CA ASN A 279 12.55 1.67 8.89
C ASN A 279 13.79 1.77 9.77
N GLY A 280 13.65 2.36 10.94
CA GLY A 280 14.77 2.46 11.85
C GLY A 280 14.40 2.33 13.31
N ARG A 281 15.42 2.14 14.13
CA ARG A 281 15.33 1.99 15.58
C ARG A 281 16.50 2.66 16.26
N LEU A 282 16.22 3.32 17.37
CA LEU A 282 17.20 3.91 18.27
C LEU A 282 17.03 3.29 19.66
N ASN A 283 18.08 2.65 20.19
CA ASN A 283 18.08 2.16 21.55
C ASN A 283 18.12 3.34 22.53
N LEU A 284 17.09 3.48 23.38
CA LEU A 284 16.99 4.59 24.32
C LEU A 284 17.81 4.38 25.61
N ALA A 285 18.25 3.14 25.89
CA ALA A 285 19.19 2.86 26.97
C ALA A 285 20.62 3.20 26.56
N ASN A 286 20.93 3.16 25.26
CA ASN A 286 22.23 3.52 24.69
C ASN A 286 22.02 4.21 23.34
N ALA A 287 21.95 5.54 23.33
CA ALA A 287 21.64 6.34 22.15
C ALA A 287 22.70 6.24 21.01
N GLY A 288 23.86 5.65 21.23
CA GLY A 288 24.82 5.33 20.16
C GLY A 288 24.40 4.12 19.30
N ARG A 289 23.47 3.30 19.78
CA ARG A 289 23.00 2.09 19.12
C ARG A 289 21.76 2.38 18.26
N ILE A 290 22.03 2.76 17.02
CA ILE A 290 21.03 3.04 16.00
C ILE A 290 21.14 2.01 14.87
N SER A 291 20.00 1.51 14.38
CA SER A 291 19.95 0.68 13.20
C SER A 291 18.80 1.10 12.28
N PHE A 292 19.02 1.05 10.97
CA PHE A 292 17.98 1.33 9.99
C PHE A 292 18.19 0.56 8.69
N GLU A 293 17.11 0.38 7.96
CA GLU A 293 17.10 -0.21 6.62
C GLU A 293 16.30 0.68 5.68
N THR A 294 16.86 0.97 4.50
CA THR A 294 16.17 1.71 3.44
C THR A 294 16.03 0.86 2.19
N TRP A 295 14.90 1.00 1.52
CA TRP A 295 14.62 0.36 0.23
C TRP A 295 14.21 1.44 -0.76
N ASN A 296 14.99 1.61 -1.81
CA ASN A 296 14.73 2.53 -2.90
C ASN A 296 14.52 1.74 -4.18
N GLY A 297 13.40 1.87 -4.84
CA GLY A 297 13.14 1.02 -6.00
C GLY A 297 12.23 1.63 -7.04
N VAL A 298 12.27 0.96 -8.17
CA VAL A 298 11.42 1.21 -9.34
C VAL A 298 10.63 -0.06 -9.60
N LYS A 299 9.30 0.04 -9.67
CA LYS A 299 8.39 -1.07 -9.97
C LYS A 299 7.73 -0.83 -11.32
N LEU A 300 7.71 -1.88 -12.15
CA LEU A 300 7.11 -1.93 -13.48
C LEU A 300 5.99 -2.97 -13.48
N PRO A 301 4.73 -2.56 -13.35
CA PRO A 301 3.60 -3.46 -13.55
C PRO A 301 3.61 -4.02 -14.99
N ILE A 302 3.39 -5.33 -15.15
CA ILE A 302 3.38 -6.02 -16.44
C ILE A 302 1.94 -6.26 -16.87
N ALA A 303 1.26 -7.18 -16.24
CA ALA A 303 -0.14 -7.50 -16.50
C ALA A 303 -0.72 -8.38 -15.38
N GLY A 304 -2.03 -8.27 -15.11
CA GLY A 304 -2.77 -9.18 -14.22
C GLY A 304 -2.20 -9.26 -12.80
N GLY A 305 -1.62 -8.17 -12.29
CA GLY A 305 -0.98 -8.13 -10.96
C GLY A 305 0.51 -8.47 -10.97
N LEU A 306 1.04 -9.08 -12.03
CA LEU A 306 2.47 -9.34 -12.18
C LEU A 306 3.25 -8.03 -12.35
N HIS A 307 4.39 -7.95 -11.70
CA HIS A 307 5.33 -6.83 -11.83
C HIS A 307 6.78 -7.31 -11.73
N THR A 308 7.69 -6.46 -12.17
CA THR A 308 9.12 -6.58 -11.87
C THR A 308 9.60 -5.31 -11.18
N SER A 309 10.65 -5.42 -10.38
CA SER A 309 11.25 -4.27 -9.71
C SER A 309 12.77 -4.37 -9.66
N ALA A 310 13.41 -3.18 -9.71
CA ALA A 310 14.81 -3.01 -9.35
C ALA A 310 14.86 -2.22 -8.05
N GLU A 311 15.61 -2.70 -7.07
CA GLU A 311 15.66 -2.16 -5.71
C GLU A 311 17.10 -2.05 -5.24
N LEU A 312 17.40 -0.95 -4.58
CA LEU A 312 18.58 -0.75 -3.77
C LEU A 312 18.17 -0.81 -2.29
N ARG A 313 18.63 -1.82 -1.58
CA ARG A 313 18.54 -1.89 -0.12
C ARG A 313 19.85 -1.43 0.48
N THR A 314 19.78 -0.54 1.46
CA THR A 314 20.91 -0.13 2.30
C THR A 314 20.52 -0.34 3.75
N SER A 315 21.37 -0.99 4.52
CA SER A 315 21.21 -1.17 5.96
C SER A 315 22.41 -0.59 6.71
N TYR A 316 22.12 -0.07 7.88
CA TYR A 316 23.12 0.41 8.83
C TYR A 316 22.83 -0.18 10.20
N ASP A 317 23.86 -0.69 10.84
CA ASP A 317 23.81 -1.17 12.23
C ASP A 317 25.05 -0.66 12.99
N ALA A 318 24.82 0.21 13.98
CA ALA A 318 25.88 0.74 14.83
C ALA A 318 26.50 -0.33 15.74
N ASP A 319 25.78 -1.45 15.98
CA ASP A 319 26.20 -2.56 16.82
C ASP A 319 26.79 -3.73 16.03
N ALA A 320 27.11 -3.50 14.75
CA ALA A 320 27.76 -4.53 13.96
C ALA A 320 29.02 -5.07 14.69
N PRO A 321 29.23 -6.40 14.71
CA PRO A 321 30.43 -7.00 15.27
C PRO A 321 31.71 -6.34 14.73
N ALA A 322 32.79 -6.33 15.51
CA ALA A 322 34.03 -5.60 15.18
C ALA A 322 34.69 -6.07 13.87
N ASP A 323 34.36 -7.28 13.42
CA ASP A 323 34.82 -7.88 12.15
C ASP A 323 33.80 -7.74 11.01
N ALA A 324 32.63 -7.15 11.29
CA ALA A 324 31.60 -6.85 10.29
C ALA A 324 31.55 -5.36 9.93
N GLN A 325 31.01 -5.06 8.75
CA GLN A 325 30.80 -3.67 8.34
C GLN A 325 29.46 -3.17 8.89
N SER A 326 29.42 -1.92 9.36
CA SER A 326 28.18 -1.27 9.81
C SER A 326 27.23 -0.93 8.64
N TRP A 327 27.71 -0.90 7.42
CA TRP A 327 26.95 -0.58 6.23
C TRP A 327 26.91 -1.77 5.28
N ASP A 328 25.71 -2.12 4.85
CA ASP A 328 25.47 -3.08 3.77
C ASP A 328 24.65 -2.44 2.65
N THR A 329 24.99 -2.79 1.41
CA THR A 329 24.26 -2.32 0.23
C THR A 329 24.02 -3.49 -0.72
N VAL A 330 22.78 -3.71 -1.09
CA VAL A 330 22.37 -4.82 -1.96
C VAL A 330 21.50 -4.31 -3.09
N TYR A 331 21.88 -4.65 -4.34
CA TYR A 331 21.07 -4.42 -5.54
C TYR A 331 20.23 -5.67 -5.81
N ARG A 332 18.94 -5.49 -6.03
CA ARG A 332 17.98 -6.57 -6.22
C ARG A 332 17.16 -6.37 -7.48
N PHE A 333 16.94 -7.47 -8.20
CA PHE A 333 15.95 -7.56 -9.26
C PHE A 333 14.93 -8.60 -8.82
N LYS A 334 13.67 -8.21 -8.80
CA LYS A 334 12.58 -9.01 -8.25
C LYS A 334 11.49 -9.21 -9.29
N VAL A 335 10.80 -10.32 -9.17
CA VAL A 335 9.51 -10.57 -9.82
C VAL A 335 8.48 -10.73 -8.72
N GLY A 336 7.34 -10.12 -8.88
CA GLY A 336 6.31 -10.16 -7.86
C GLY A 336 4.90 -10.15 -8.41
N TYR A 337 3.95 -10.33 -7.50
CA TYR A 337 2.54 -10.33 -7.77
C TYR A 337 1.80 -9.49 -6.72
N THR A 338 0.92 -8.60 -7.19
CA THR A 338 0.05 -7.76 -6.35
C THR A 338 -1.41 -8.09 -6.65
N TRP A 339 -2.25 -8.21 -5.60
CA TRP A 339 -3.70 -8.50 -5.73
C TRP A 339 -4.57 -7.56 -4.90
#